data_47e291fcf4485d82d1330cf702fa1a8e
#
_entry.id   47e291fcf4485d82d1330cf702fa1a8e
#
_cell.length_a   1.000
_cell.length_b   1.000
_cell.length_c   1.000
_cell.angle_alpha   90.00
_cell.angle_beta   90.00
_cell.angle_gamma   90.00
#
_symmetry.space_group_name_H-M   'P 1'
#
loop_
_entity.id
_entity.type
_entity.pdbx_description
1 polymer ?
#
loop_
_entity_poly.entity_id
_entity_poly.type
_entity_poly.pdbx_seq_one_letter_code
_entity_poly.pdbx_strand_id
1 'polypeptide(L)'
;MTECRPYGSGHINDTYLLSYEIGVMGRIKVILQRMNGEVFEKPEELMENIVNVTSYLKERITENGGDPERETLNVIPTKDGCSYYKDSEGNCWRSYKFITGATSYDKVEKPADFYESAVAFGNFQSLLADFPAETPHETIKGFHDTKARFAVFEKAVEEDVMGRAASVQKEIAFVRHMEKGIANYFSELLDKGELSVRGNHNDT
;
A
#
# COMPACT_ATOMS: atom_id res chain seq x y z
N MET A 1 -28.00 0.65 7.20
CA MET A 1 -26.74 0.36 7.90
C MET A 1 -27.08 -0.15 9.28
N THR A 2 -26.57 -1.32 9.66
CA THR A 2 -26.87 -1.99 10.94
C THR A 2 -25.70 -1.89 11.93
N GLU A 3 -24.48 -1.63 11.42
CA GLU A 3 -23.28 -1.51 12.24
C GLU A 3 -22.28 -0.56 11.57
N CYS A 4 -21.58 0.25 12.37
CA CYS A 4 -20.42 1.03 11.97
C CYS A 4 -19.43 1.02 13.14
N ARG A 5 -18.21 0.52 12.92
CA ARG A 5 -17.16 0.49 13.97
C ARG A 5 -15.76 0.68 13.37
N PRO A 6 -14.81 1.22 14.13
CA PRO A 6 -13.40 1.20 13.73
C PRO A 6 -12.92 -0.22 13.41
N TYR A 7 -12.02 -0.35 12.44
CA TYR A 7 -11.53 -1.64 11.98
C TYR A 7 -10.06 -1.60 11.61
N GLY A 8 -9.30 -2.61 12.07
CA GLY A 8 -7.88 -2.76 11.83
C GLY A 8 -7.01 -2.02 12.83
N SER A 9 -5.70 -2.25 12.75
CA SER A 9 -4.65 -1.66 13.59
C SER A 9 -3.77 -0.64 12.85
N GLY A 10 -4.11 -0.31 11.58
CA GLY A 10 -3.36 0.65 10.77
C GLY A 10 -3.47 2.08 11.32
N HIS A 11 -2.38 2.87 11.15
CA HIS A 11 -2.25 4.21 11.76
C HIS A 11 -2.30 5.36 10.74
N ILE A 12 -2.31 5.06 9.43
CA ILE A 12 -2.26 6.10 8.40
C ILE A 12 -3.66 6.62 8.09
N ASN A 13 -4.60 5.71 7.84
CA ASN A 13 -5.96 6.04 7.42
C ASN A 13 -6.96 5.66 8.52
N ASP A 14 -8.05 6.42 8.65
CA ASP A 14 -9.16 6.02 9.53
C ASP A 14 -10.03 4.98 8.80
N THR A 15 -10.09 3.79 9.35
CA THR A 15 -10.77 2.67 8.72
C THR A 15 -11.96 2.19 9.55
N TYR A 16 -13.10 1.99 8.89
CA TYR A 16 -14.36 1.57 9.50
C TYR A 16 -14.93 0.35 8.76
N LEU A 17 -15.44 -0.61 9.53
CA LEU A 17 -16.27 -1.69 9.02
C LEU A 17 -17.74 -1.29 9.12
N LEU A 18 -18.42 -1.29 7.98
CA LEU A 18 -19.84 -1.06 7.87
C LEU A 18 -20.57 -2.38 7.56
N SER A 19 -21.72 -2.58 8.18
CA SER A 19 -22.61 -3.71 7.87
C SER A 19 -23.97 -3.18 7.44
N TYR A 20 -24.52 -3.79 6.38
CA TYR A 20 -25.83 -3.47 5.84
C TYR A 20 -26.67 -4.75 5.73
N GLU A 21 -27.95 -4.66 6.02
CA GLU A 21 -28.93 -5.66 5.63
C GLU A 21 -29.63 -5.22 4.35
N ILE A 22 -29.62 -6.08 3.32
CA ILE A 22 -30.19 -5.79 2.01
C ILE A 22 -31.22 -6.89 1.69
N GLY A 23 -32.42 -6.73 2.24
CA GLY A 23 -33.58 -7.58 1.95
C GLY A 23 -33.21 -9.08 1.87
N VAL A 24 -33.48 -9.68 0.73
CA VAL A 24 -33.20 -11.11 0.48
C VAL A 24 -31.72 -11.44 0.25
N MET A 25 -30.88 -10.44 -0.02
CA MET A 25 -29.43 -10.63 -0.20
C MET A 25 -28.69 -10.85 1.13
N GLY A 26 -29.39 -10.65 2.28
CA GLY A 26 -28.79 -10.83 3.59
C GLY A 26 -27.86 -9.67 3.99
N ARG A 27 -26.83 -10.00 4.80
CA ARG A 27 -25.89 -9.01 5.34
C ARG A 27 -24.67 -8.87 4.41
N ILE A 28 -24.37 -7.64 3.99
CA ILE A 28 -23.14 -7.29 3.33
C ILE A 28 -22.25 -6.46 4.26
N LYS A 29 -20.94 -6.58 4.08
CA LYS A 29 -19.92 -5.81 4.80
C LYS A 29 -19.07 -5.02 3.82
N VAL A 30 -18.72 -3.81 4.24
CA VAL A 30 -17.98 -2.84 3.44
C VAL A 30 -16.94 -2.19 4.33
N ILE A 31 -15.75 -1.96 3.80
CA ILE A 31 -14.77 -1.06 4.42
C ILE A 31 -15.02 0.35 3.90
N LEU A 32 -15.13 1.31 4.82
CA LEU A 32 -15.08 2.74 4.55
C LEU A 32 -13.79 3.28 5.14
N GLN A 33 -13.02 4.01 4.34
CA GLN A 33 -11.73 4.52 4.77
C GLN A 33 -11.58 5.99 4.44
N ARG A 34 -11.27 6.82 5.46
CA ARG A 34 -10.82 8.18 5.26
C ARG A 34 -9.34 8.17 4.92
N MET A 35 -8.99 8.68 3.75
CA MET A 35 -7.61 8.80 3.30
C MET A 35 -6.92 9.94 4.05
N ASN A 36 -5.70 9.70 4.51
CA ASN A 36 -4.90 10.72 5.18
C ASN A 36 -4.34 11.71 4.15
N GLY A 37 -4.88 12.93 4.12
CA GLY A 37 -4.46 13.97 3.18
C GLY A 37 -3.07 14.57 3.46
N GLU A 38 -2.51 14.35 4.65
CA GLU A 38 -1.12 14.75 4.96
C GLU A 38 -0.09 13.78 4.34
N VAL A 39 -0.48 12.52 4.16
CA VAL A 39 0.37 11.49 3.53
C VAL A 39 0.11 11.43 2.03
N PHE A 40 -1.16 11.48 1.62
CA PHE A 40 -1.59 11.40 0.23
C PHE A 40 -2.17 12.75 -0.20
N GLU A 41 -1.28 13.65 -0.60
CA GLU A 41 -1.65 15.04 -0.97
C GLU A 41 -2.63 15.09 -2.16
N LYS A 42 -2.58 14.07 -3.04
CA LYS A 42 -3.40 13.96 -4.24
C LYS A 42 -4.21 12.66 -4.23
N PRO A 43 -5.36 12.65 -3.55
CA PRO A 43 -6.19 11.45 -3.44
C PRO A 43 -6.74 10.96 -4.79
N GLU A 44 -6.90 11.84 -5.77
CA GLU A 44 -7.28 11.50 -7.15
C GLU A 44 -6.23 10.61 -7.82
N GLU A 45 -4.94 10.96 -7.76
CA GLU A 45 -3.84 10.18 -8.31
C GLU A 45 -3.71 8.82 -7.60
N LEU A 46 -3.87 8.81 -6.27
CA LEU A 46 -3.90 7.57 -5.48
C LEU A 46 -5.02 6.64 -5.92
N MET A 47 -6.23 7.19 -6.10
CA MET A 47 -7.38 6.37 -6.48
C MET A 47 -7.33 5.92 -7.93
N GLU A 48 -6.74 6.70 -8.83
CA GLU A 48 -6.47 6.28 -10.21
C GLU A 48 -5.51 5.10 -10.23
N ASN A 49 -4.41 5.13 -9.48
CA ASN A 49 -3.50 3.99 -9.33
C ASN A 49 -4.24 2.74 -8.83
N ILE A 50 -5.03 2.88 -7.77
CA ILE A 50 -5.75 1.74 -7.18
C ILE A 50 -6.74 1.14 -8.18
N VAL A 51 -7.51 1.97 -8.87
CA VAL A 51 -8.51 1.49 -9.85
C VAL A 51 -7.82 0.80 -11.03
N ASN A 52 -6.77 1.39 -11.59
CA ASN A 52 -6.05 0.84 -12.73
C ASN A 52 -5.40 -0.51 -12.38
N VAL A 53 -4.65 -0.56 -11.27
CA VAL A 53 -3.99 -1.79 -10.81
C VAL A 53 -5.01 -2.88 -10.48
N THR A 54 -6.06 -2.56 -9.74
CA THR A 54 -7.05 -3.58 -9.34
C THR A 54 -7.90 -4.06 -10.52
N SER A 55 -8.18 -3.21 -11.51
CA SER A 55 -8.86 -3.62 -12.74
C SER A 55 -8.01 -4.58 -13.55
N TYR A 56 -6.74 -4.28 -13.74
CA TYR A 56 -5.78 -5.17 -14.40
C TYR A 56 -5.65 -6.51 -13.67
N LEU A 57 -5.52 -6.48 -12.34
CA LEU A 57 -5.45 -7.70 -11.53
C LEU A 57 -6.71 -8.55 -11.66
N LYS A 58 -7.91 -7.96 -11.71
CA LYS A 58 -9.17 -8.70 -11.92
C LYS A 58 -9.17 -9.48 -13.22
N GLU A 59 -8.69 -8.88 -14.30
CA GLU A 59 -8.57 -9.54 -15.60
C GLU A 59 -7.61 -10.72 -15.51
N ARG A 60 -6.40 -10.51 -14.98
CA ARG A 60 -5.38 -11.56 -14.85
C ARG A 60 -5.78 -12.70 -13.92
N ILE A 61 -6.41 -12.39 -12.79
CA ILE A 61 -6.93 -13.39 -11.85
C ILE A 61 -8.00 -14.25 -12.55
N THR A 62 -8.92 -13.61 -13.29
CA THR A 62 -9.97 -14.31 -14.02
C THR A 62 -9.40 -15.22 -15.13
N GLU A 63 -8.44 -14.73 -15.91
CA GLU A 63 -7.74 -15.51 -16.93
C GLU A 63 -7.05 -16.75 -16.36
N ASN A 64 -6.51 -16.63 -15.15
CA ASN A 64 -5.86 -17.73 -14.42
C ASN A 64 -6.86 -18.65 -13.67
N GLY A 65 -8.17 -18.40 -13.79
CA GLY A 65 -9.23 -19.21 -13.15
C GLY A 65 -9.40 -18.95 -11.64
N GLY A 66 -8.86 -17.84 -11.14
CA GLY A 66 -9.02 -17.39 -9.75
C GLY A 66 -10.32 -16.61 -9.51
N ASP A 67 -10.52 -16.16 -8.28
CA ASP A 67 -11.69 -15.38 -7.85
C ASP A 67 -11.33 -13.90 -7.61
N PRO A 68 -11.58 -13.01 -8.59
CA PRO A 68 -11.25 -11.59 -8.48
C PRO A 68 -12.02 -10.88 -7.37
N GLU A 69 -13.11 -11.45 -6.88
CA GLU A 69 -13.87 -10.89 -5.76
C GLU A 69 -13.18 -11.09 -4.40
N ARG A 70 -12.21 -12.00 -4.35
CA ARG A 70 -11.45 -12.34 -3.15
C ARG A 70 -9.96 -12.06 -3.23
N GLU A 71 -9.38 -12.13 -4.43
CA GLU A 71 -7.93 -12.11 -4.62
C GLU A 71 -7.39 -10.71 -4.94
N THR A 72 -8.28 -9.73 -5.16
CA THR A 72 -7.88 -8.32 -5.26
C THR A 72 -8.87 -7.39 -4.58
N LEU A 73 -8.47 -6.12 -4.41
CA LEU A 73 -9.31 -5.08 -3.83
C LEU A 73 -10.45 -4.72 -4.77
N ASN A 74 -11.67 -4.67 -4.25
CA ASN A 74 -12.88 -4.32 -4.98
C ASN A 74 -13.40 -2.97 -4.52
N VAL A 75 -13.00 -1.90 -5.23
CA VAL A 75 -13.48 -0.54 -4.97
C VAL A 75 -14.97 -0.45 -5.27
N ILE A 76 -15.72 0.14 -4.34
CA ILE A 76 -17.15 0.43 -4.50
C ILE A 76 -17.28 1.88 -4.93
N PRO A 77 -17.79 2.17 -6.14
CA PRO A 77 -17.95 3.53 -6.62
C PRO A 77 -19.04 4.29 -5.84
N THR A 78 -18.97 5.60 -5.87
CA THR A 78 -20.04 6.47 -5.41
C THR A 78 -21.27 6.34 -6.32
N LYS A 79 -22.40 6.95 -5.93
CA LYS A 79 -23.61 6.98 -6.77
C LYS A 79 -23.39 7.64 -8.13
N ASP A 80 -22.43 8.56 -8.20
CA ASP A 80 -22.07 9.29 -9.41
C ASP A 80 -20.95 8.59 -10.20
N GLY A 81 -20.55 7.36 -9.79
CA GLY A 81 -19.55 6.55 -10.47
C GLY A 81 -18.10 6.91 -10.13
N CYS A 82 -17.83 7.81 -9.19
CA CYS A 82 -16.48 8.17 -8.77
C CYS A 82 -15.88 7.11 -7.86
N SER A 83 -14.55 6.93 -7.90
CA SER A 83 -13.84 5.96 -7.08
C SER A 83 -13.65 6.39 -5.61
N TYR A 84 -13.89 7.66 -5.31
CA TYR A 84 -13.83 8.22 -3.96
C TYR A 84 -14.87 9.35 -3.81
N TYR A 85 -15.13 9.75 -2.57
CA TYR A 85 -16.03 10.84 -2.21
C TYR A 85 -15.25 11.89 -1.42
N LYS A 86 -15.44 13.17 -1.75
CA LYS A 86 -14.94 14.32 -0.98
C LYS A 86 -16.07 14.93 -0.20
N ASP A 87 -15.94 14.98 1.13
CA ASP A 87 -16.96 15.58 2.01
C ASP A 87 -16.86 17.12 2.04
N SER A 88 -17.79 17.75 2.77
CA SER A 88 -17.85 19.23 2.91
C SER A 88 -16.67 19.82 3.67
N GLU A 89 -15.94 19.02 4.43
CA GLU A 89 -14.74 19.42 5.18
C GLU A 89 -13.46 19.21 4.35
N GLY A 90 -13.58 18.63 3.15
CA GLY A 90 -12.47 18.35 2.26
C GLY A 90 -11.80 16.98 2.49
N ASN A 91 -12.31 16.16 3.43
CA ASN A 91 -11.80 14.82 3.61
C ASN A 91 -12.16 13.92 2.43
N CYS A 92 -11.25 13.08 2.02
CA CYS A 92 -11.47 12.13 0.94
C CYS A 92 -11.71 10.72 1.50
N TRP A 93 -12.80 10.10 1.05
CA TRP A 93 -13.27 8.81 1.51
C TRP A 93 -13.34 7.83 0.36
N ARG A 94 -12.86 6.60 0.60
CA ARG A 94 -13.02 5.48 -0.34
C ARG A 94 -13.71 4.30 0.33
N SER A 95 -14.32 3.47 -0.49
CA SER A 95 -15.02 2.30 -0.01
C SER A 95 -14.68 1.07 -0.84
N TYR A 96 -14.56 -0.08 -0.21
CA TYR A 96 -14.32 -1.33 -0.89
C TYR A 96 -14.98 -2.51 -0.19
N LYS A 97 -15.18 -3.57 -0.95
CA LYS A 97 -15.84 -4.78 -0.48
C LYS A 97 -15.02 -5.44 0.62
N PHE A 98 -15.66 -5.83 1.71
CA PHE A 98 -15.00 -6.58 2.76
C PHE A 98 -14.86 -8.05 2.36
N ILE A 99 -13.65 -8.58 2.41
CA ILE A 99 -13.37 -9.99 2.14
C ILE A 99 -13.66 -10.79 3.40
N THR A 100 -14.73 -11.59 3.37
CA THR A 100 -15.14 -12.44 4.49
C THR A 100 -14.29 -13.71 4.58
N GLY A 101 -14.14 -14.27 5.78
CA GLY A 101 -13.39 -15.51 5.99
C GLY A 101 -11.88 -15.38 5.86
N ALA A 102 -11.36 -14.14 5.88
CA ALA A 102 -9.93 -13.85 5.99
C ALA A 102 -9.57 -13.51 7.44
N THR A 103 -8.36 -13.86 7.86
CA THR A 103 -7.79 -13.55 9.18
C THR A 103 -6.56 -12.67 9.01
N SER A 104 -6.47 -11.59 9.78
CA SER A 104 -5.29 -10.72 9.83
C SER A 104 -4.43 -11.11 11.02
N TYR A 105 -3.12 -11.09 10.83
CA TYR A 105 -2.13 -11.33 11.88
C TYR A 105 -1.28 -10.06 12.06
N ASP A 106 -1.27 -9.50 13.26
CA ASP A 106 -0.40 -8.34 13.58
C ASP A 106 1.06 -8.78 13.78
N LYS A 107 1.29 -10.06 14.01
CA LYS A 107 2.61 -10.68 14.16
C LYS A 107 2.63 -12.04 13.51
N VAL A 108 3.75 -12.38 12.89
CA VAL A 108 4.01 -13.74 12.40
C VAL A 108 4.22 -14.67 13.60
N GLU A 109 3.38 -15.68 13.75
CA GLU A 109 3.46 -16.65 14.84
C GLU A 109 4.22 -17.92 14.44
N LYS A 110 4.17 -18.27 13.15
CA LYS A 110 4.76 -19.49 12.61
C LYS A 110 5.56 -19.21 11.34
N PRO A 111 6.68 -19.90 11.09
CA PRO A 111 7.43 -19.78 9.84
C PRO A 111 6.57 -20.02 8.59
N ALA A 112 5.56 -20.88 8.67
CA ALA A 112 4.62 -21.13 7.58
C ALA A 112 3.80 -19.89 7.20
N ASP A 113 3.36 -19.06 8.15
CA ASP A 113 2.62 -17.84 7.89
C ASP A 113 3.48 -16.84 7.10
N PHE A 114 4.78 -16.77 7.42
CA PHE A 114 5.73 -15.93 6.70
C PHE A 114 5.99 -16.45 5.27
N TYR A 115 6.07 -17.77 5.11
CA TYR A 115 6.21 -18.39 3.78
C TYR A 115 4.99 -18.07 2.89
N GLU A 116 3.78 -18.23 3.41
CA GLU A 116 2.55 -17.92 2.67
C GLU A 116 2.46 -16.43 2.30
N SER A 117 2.90 -15.54 3.19
CA SER A 117 3.01 -14.11 2.89
C SER A 117 3.96 -13.87 1.71
N ALA A 118 5.14 -14.47 1.72
CA ALA A 118 6.11 -14.35 0.62
C ALA A 118 5.56 -14.90 -0.70
N VAL A 119 4.83 -16.02 -0.67
CA VAL A 119 4.13 -16.58 -1.84
C VAL A 119 3.09 -15.61 -2.38
N ALA A 120 2.28 -15.00 -1.49
CA ALA A 120 1.25 -14.04 -1.88
C ALA A 120 1.86 -12.79 -2.56
N PHE A 121 2.96 -12.24 -2.02
CA PHE A 121 3.66 -11.12 -2.65
C PHE A 121 4.33 -11.51 -3.97
N GLY A 122 4.91 -12.70 -4.06
CA GLY A 122 5.48 -13.23 -5.31
C GLY A 122 4.41 -13.38 -6.40
N ASN A 123 3.23 -13.89 -6.05
CA ASN A 123 2.09 -14.00 -6.96
C ASN A 123 1.59 -12.62 -7.41
N PHE A 124 1.48 -11.66 -6.50
CA PHE A 124 1.12 -10.28 -6.83
C PHE A 124 2.09 -9.66 -7.84
N GLN A 125 3.39 -9.80 -7.61
CA GLN A 125 4.41 -9.31 -8.55
C GLN A 125 4.35 -10.03 -9.90
N SER A 126 4.09 -11.33 -9.91
CA SER A 126 3.93 -12.12 -11.14
C SER A 126 2.70 -11.66 -11.94
N LEU A 127 1.58 -11.42 -11.29
CA LEU A 127 0.36 -10.91 -11.93
C LEU A 127 0.57 -9.51 -12.54
N LEU A 128 1.44 -8.69 -11.95
CA LEU A 128 1.77 -7.35 -12.44
C LEU A 128 3.00 -7.31 -13.37
N ALA A 129 3.55 -8.45 -13.77
CA ALA A 129 4.79 -8.49 -14.56
C ALA A 129 4.72 -7.68 -15.86
N ASP A 130 3.57 -7.69 -16.53
CA ASP A 130 3.30 -6.98 -17.78
C ASP A 130 2.48 -5.69 -17.58
N PHE A 131 2.22 -5.29 -16.35
CA PHE A 131 1.54 -4.02 -16.08
C PHE A 131 2.49 -2.85 -16.43
N PRO A 132 2.03 -1.84 -17.20
CA PRO A 132 2.88 -0.72 -17.60
C PRO A 132 3.38 0.08 -16.39
N ALA A 133 4.66 -0.09 -16.04
CA ALA A 133 5.26 0.46 -14.83
C ALA A 133 5.33 2.00 -14.81
N GLU A 134 5.20 2.64 -15.97
CA GLU A 134 5.21 4.10 -16.15
C GLU A 134 3.83 4.76 -15.94
N THR A 135 2.76 3.96 -15.83
CA THR A 135 1.41 4.51 -15.71
C THR A 135 1.02 4.95 -14.29
N PRO A 136 1.50 4.31 -13.19
CA PRO A 136 1.16 4.77 -11.86
C PRO A 136 1.77 6.13 -11.52
N HIS A 137 0.99 6.96 -10.86
CA HIS A 137 1.47 8.19 -10.26
C HIS A 137 2.34 7.91 -9.04
N GLU A 138 3.39 8.70 -8.83
CA GLU A 138 4.19 8.66 -7.61
C GLU A 138 3.43 9.42 -6.50
N THR A 139 2.62 8.71 -5.72
CA THR A 139 1.72 9.31 -4.71
C THR A 139 2.43 9.82 -3.47
N ILE A 140 3.63 9.31 -3.16
CA ILE A 140 4.53 9.81 -2.11
C ILE A 140 5.89 10.01 -2.75
N LYS A 141 6.21 11.26 -3.06
CA LYS A 141 7.41 11.61 -3.82
C LYS A 141 8.69 11.12 -3.14
N GLY A 142 9.52 10.39 -3.89
CA GLY A 142 10.81 9.90 -3.41
C GLY A 142 10.71 8.88 -2.27
N PHE A 143 9.56 8.21 -2.08
CA PHE A 143 9.33 7.30 -0.95
C PHE A 143 10.36 6.17 -0.90
N HIS A 144 10.80 5.66 -2.06
CA HIS A 144 11.81 4.61 -2.18
C HIS A 144 13.15 5.12 -2.75
N ASP A 145 13.34 6.45 -2.83
CA ASP A 145 14.65 7.03 -3.16
C ASP A 145 15.60 6.86 -1.97
N THR A 146 16.38 5.78 -2.00
CA THR A 146 17.34 5.44 -0.94
C THR A 146 18.35 6.54 -0.70
N LYS A 147 18.80 7.26 -1.76
CA LYS A 147 19.77 8.35 -1.66
C LYS A 147 19.16 9.57 -0.97
N ALA A 148 17.94 9.95 -1.33
CA ALA A 148 17.23 11.05 -0.67
C ALA A 148 16.92 10.72 0.79
N ARG A 149 16.49 9.48 1.07
CA ARG A 149 16.24 9.01 2.45
C ARG A 149 17.50 8.99 3.30
N PHE A 150 18.65 8.64 2.72
CA PHE A 150 19.93 8.70 3.44
C PHE A 150 20.30 10.14 3.81
N ALA A 151 20.08 11.12 2.93
CA ALA A 151 20.29 12.53 3.23
C ALA A 151 19.41 13.02 4.41
N VAL A 152 18.14 12.59 4.45
CA VAL A 152 17.21 12.86 5.57
C VAL A 152 17.72 12.21 6.86
N PHE A 153 18.21 10.97 6.79
CA PHE A 153 18.79 10.26 7.94
C PHE A 153 20.02 11.02 8.50
N GLU A 154 20.98 11.44 7.65
CA GLU A 154 22.15 12.19 8.10
C GLU A 154 21.75 13.49 8.78
N LYS A 155 20.80 14.22 8.22
CA LYS A 155 20.27 15.45 8.83
C LYS A 155 19.64 15.16 10.21
N ALA A 156 18.85 14.11 10.34
CA ALA A 156 18.24 13.72 11.61
C ALA A 156 19.29 13.34 12.68
N VAL A 157 20.39 12.69 12.28
CA VAL A 157 21.52 12.37 13.15
C VAL A 157 22.26 13.63 13.59
N GLU A 158 22.47 14.59 12.68
CA GLU A 158 23.15 15.85 12.98
C GLU A 158 22.32 16.75 13.93
N GLU A 159 21.04 16.87 13.66
CA GLU A 159 20.12 17.69 14.47
C GLU A 159 19.86 17.08 15.85
N ASP A 160 19.86 15.76 15.95
CA ASP A 160 19.62 14.97 17.19
C ASP A 160 18.57 15.57 18.13
N VAL A 161 17.44 16.02 17.60
CA VAL A 161 16.40 16.80 18.28
C VAL A 161 15.96 16.17 19.61
N MET A 162 16.00 14.83 19.71
CA MET A 162 15.60 14.09 20.91
C MET A 162 16.79 13.59 21.73
N GLY A 163 18.03 13.93 21.39
CA GLY A 163 19.24 13.53 22.10
C GLY A 163 19.49 12.03 22.13
N ARG A 164 19.04 11.28 21.11
CA ARG A 164 19.12 9.82 21.06
C ARG A 164 20.27 9.28 20.21
N ALA A 165 20.92 10.09 19.40
CA ALA A 165 21.98 9.66 18.49
C ALA A 165 23.13 8.95 19.23
N ALA A 166 23.50 9.40 20.41
CA ALA A 166 24.55 8.79 21.23
C ALA A 166 24.25 7.32 21.61
N SER A 167 22.97 6.97 21.78
CA SER A 167 22.55 5.62 22.18
C SER A 167 22.49 4.61 21.02
N VAL A 168 22.54 5.07 19.74
CA VAL A 168 22.38 4.25 18.55
C VAL A 168 23.57 4.38 17.58
N GLN A 169 24.77 4.63 18.09
CA GLN A 169 25.97 4.86 17.28
C GLN A 169 26.36 3.64 16.41
N LYS A 170 26.07 2.44 16.85
CA LYS A 170 26.35 1.22 16.07
C LYS A 170 25.46 1.11 14.84
N GLU A 171 24.18 1.45 15.00
CA GLU A 171 23.17 1.47 13.95
C GLU A 171 23.47 2.59 12.94
N ILE A 172 23.87 3.78 13.42
CA ILE A 172 24.31 4.88 12.57
C ILE A 172 25.52 4.48 11.73
N ALA A 173 26.54 3.87 12.36
CA ALA A 173 27.74 3.40 11.66
C ALA A 173 27.41 2.32 10.61
N PHE A 174 26.49 1.41 10.95
CA PHE A 174 26.01 0.38 10.02
C PHE A 174 25.32 1.00 8.79
N VAL A 175 24.37 1.92 8.99
CA VAL A 175 23.65 2.58 7.89
C VAL A 175 24.64 3.35 6.98
N ARG A 176 25.59 4.08 7.55
CA ARG A 176 26.64 4.77 6.79
C ARG A 176 27.56 3.85 6.00
N HIS A 177 27.81 2.64 6.53
CA HIS A 177 28.58 1.63 5.81
C HIS A 177 27.78 1.06 4.62
N MET A 178 26.49 0.80 4.83
CA MET A 178 25.61 0.22 3.80
C MET A 178 25.32 1.20 2.66
N GLU A 179 25.23 2.49 2.95
CA GLU A 179 24.97 3.54 1.94
C GLU A 179 25.98 3.48 0.78
N LYS A 180 27.26 3.33 1.08
CA LYS A 180 28.33 3.31 0.09
C LYS A 180 28.20 2.20 -0.96
N GLY A 181 27.55 1.10 -0.59
CA GLY A 181 27.34 -0.05 -1.49
C GLY A 181 25.95 -0.08 -2.15
N ILE A 182 24.93 0.44 -1.49
CA ILE A 182 23.53 0.22 -1.90
C ILE A 182 22.95 1.41 -2.65
N ALA A 183 23.18 2.64 -2.20
CA ALA A 183 22.54 3.83 -2.75
C ALA A 183 22.85 4.07 -4.24
N ASN A 184 24.06 3.74 -4.69
CA ASN A 184 24.45 3.87 -6.08
C ASN A 184 24.17 2.62 -6.91
N TYR A 185 24.13 1.43 -6.28
CA TYR A 185 24.01 0.15 -6.97
C TYR A 185 22.72 0.03 -7.80
N PHE A 186 21.58 0.37 -7.20
CA PHE A 186 20.30 0.31 -7.92
C PHE A 186 20.22 1.36 -9.03
N SER A 187 20.71 2.58 -8.79
CA SER A 187 20.76 3.63 -9.81
C SER A 187 21.62 3.19 -11.00
N GLU A 188 22.79 2.60 -10.74
CA GLU A 188 23.68 2.10 -11.79
C GLU A 188 23.07 0.96 -12.60
N LEU A 189 22.31 0.04 -11.96
CA LEU A 189 21.61 -1.04 -12.65
C LEU A 189 20.47 -0.52 -13.53
N LEU A 190 19.73 0.48 -13.07
CA LEU A 190 18.69 1.13 -13.85
C LEU A 190 19.29 1.85 -15.07
N ASP A 191 20.35 2.64 -14.87
CA ASP A 191 21.05 3.38 -15.95
C ASP A 191 21.63 2.44 -17.01
N LYS A 192 22.08 1.24 -16.61
CA LYS A 192 22.59 0.20 -17.50
C LYS A 192 21.48 -0.62 -18.18
N GLY A 193 20.22 -0.46 -17.77
CA GLY A 193 19.11 -1.29 -18.23
C GLY A 193 19.15 -2.74 -17.73
N GLU A 194 19.96 -3.02 -16.70
CA GLU A 194 20.09 -4.33 -16.07
C GLU A 194 18.97 -4.59 -15.04
N LEU A 195 18.29 -3.52 -14.60
CA LEU A 195 17.13 -3.57 -13.72
C LEU A 195 15.94 -2.93 -14.43
N SER A 196 14.84 -3.65 -14.56
CA SER A 196 13.58 -3.12 -15.10
C SER A 196 12.72 -2.53 -13.98
N VAL A 197 12.10 -1.37 -14.27
CA VAL A 197 11.08 -0.81 -13.39
C VAL A 197 9.84 -1.68 -13.45
N ARG A 198 9.26 -2.01 -12.30
CA ARG A 198 8.04 -2.83 -12.17
C ARG A 198 7.12 -2.26 -11.11
N GLY A 199 5.82 -2.51 -11.25
CA GLY A 199 4.87 -2.25 -10.18
C GLY A 199 5.16 -3.16 -8.98
N ASN A 200 5.20 -2.59 -7.78
CA ASN A 200 5.28 -3.36 -6.55
C ASN A 200 4.38 -2.75 -5.46
N HIS A 201 4.18 -3.48 -4.37
CA HIS A 201 3.27 -3.05 -3.30
C HIS A 201 3.83 -1.93 -2.42
N ASN A 202 5.14 -1.72 -2.43
CA ASN A 202 5.86 -0.70 -1.64
C ASN A 202 5.81 -0.83 -0.11
N ASP A 203 5.26 -1.90 0.41
CA ASP A 203 5.12 -2.14 1.87
C ASP A 203 5.40 -3.62 2.20
N THR A 204 6.48 -4.13 1.63
CA THR A 204 6.91 -5.54 1.77
C THR A 204 8.24 -5.67 2.48
#